data_b320a8ee183ea9793724358f41739d0e
#
_entry.id   b320a8ee183ea9793724358f41739d0e
#
_cell.length_a   1.000
_cell.length_b   1.000
_cell.length_c   1.000
_cell.angle_alpha   90.00
_cell.angle_beta   90.00
_cell.angle_gamma   90.00
#
_symmetry.space_group_name_H-M   'P 1'
#
loop_
_entity.id
_entity.type
_entity.pdbx_description
1 polymer ?
#
loop_
_entity_poly.entity_id
_entity_poly.type
_entity_poly.pdbx_seq_one_letter_code
_entity_poly.pdbx_strand_id
1 'polypeptide(L)'
;MNVQAQVKMKNGKNLKVKALVESGCTHTGIDKRLVKDKRIQTKKIDFSFEVFNADGTKNGEVTKVAPLEVEINGYKETLEAAVTDLDGTDMFLGHDWLVKHNPEVNWKNGTIKFTRCPGNCTMTHKDIWFNSRRTKETATDKTEQDNGKIGKEPDKTNPEDLPEYIQPFTHLFNKKKFEKLPEWREWDHKINLTEEAPRKLNAKAYAMTIKEEEALNQWLDEQLQAGLIVESKSQYAAPCFYIPKKDGSLRLVQDYRKLNQITIKDKPPLPLIGEVIDKLKKAKYFNKLDLIWGYNNVRIKEGDEWKAAFLTNKGLFEPQVMYFGLCNLLGTFQRMMNSIFQELLHEGVLANYIDDFVIPARIMEELEERTIRFLKIARKHNLCFKRSKCNFNMEEIPILGVIVGRGQVKIEQEKIKAVKE
;
A
#
# COMPACT_ATOMS: atom_id res chain seq x y z
N MET A 1 -15.67 -14.49 -3.27
CA MET A 1 -16.27 -15.65 -4.00
C MET A 1 -17.42 -16.22 -3.17
N ASN A 2 -18.65 -16.37 -3.76
CA ASN A 2 -19.80 -16.94 -3.03
C ASN A 2 -19.78 -18.46 -3.08
N VAL A 3 -19.98 -19.10 -1.94
CA VAL A 3 -20.15 -20.55 -1.79
C VAL A 3 -21.43 -20.86 -1.02
N GLN A 4 -22.04 -22.01 -1.33
CA GLN A 4 -23.19 -22.50 -0.59
C GLN A 4 -22.69 -23.30 0.62
N ALA A 5 -23.04 -22.83 1.81
CA ALA A 5 -22.80 -23.54 3.07
C ALA A 5 -24.09 -24.04 3.68
N GLN A 6 -24.01 -25.09 4.47
CA GLN A 6 -25.12 -25.61 5.25
C GLN A 6 -24.76 -25.52 6.74
N VAL A 7 -25.56 -24.81 7.51
CA VAL A 7 -25.43 -24.71 8.97
C VAL A 7 -26.41 -25.67 9.62
N LYS A 8 -25.91 -26.59 10.43
CA LYS A 8 -26.75 -27.54 11.18
C LYS A 8 -27.40 -26.84 12.36
N MET A 9 -28.71 -26.84 12.39
CA MET A 9 -29.53 -26.23 13.45
C MET A 9 -29.82 -27.23 14.58
N LYS A 10 -30.10 -26.75 15.79
CA LYS A 10 -30.43 -27.56 16.94
C LYS A 10 -31.62 -28.51 16.72
N ASN A 11 -32.56 -28.14 15.85
CA ASN A 11 -33.71 -28.97 15.51
C ASN A 11 -33.41 -30.07 14.49
N GLY A 12 -32.12 -30.31 14.20
CA GLY A 12 -31.66 -31.30 13.22
C GLY A 12 -31.80 -30.91 11.77
N LYS A 13 -32.40 -29.74 11.47
CA LYS A 13 -32.53 -29.22 10.08
C LYS A 13 -31.26 -28.48 9.66
N ASN A 14 -30.90 -28.62 8.37
CA ASN A 14 -29.84 -27.84 7.78
C ASN A 14 -30.37 -26.53 7.22
N LEU A 15 -29.77 -25.42 7.63
CA LEU A 15 -30.03 -24.09 7.10
C LEU A 15 -29.04 -23.81 5.95
N LYS A 16 -29.53 -23.60 4.73
CA LYS A 16 -28.69 -23.13 3.63
C LYS A 16 -28.36 -21.67 3.84
N VAL A 17 -27.08 -21.35 3.83
CA VAL A 17 -26.55 -19.98 3.97
C VAL A 17 -25.62 -19.64 2.82
N LYS A 18 -25.63 -18.38 2.43
CA LYS A 18 -24.76 -17.84 1.40
C LYS A 18 -23.49 -17.34 2.06
N ALA A 19 -22.40 -18.09 1.94
CA ALA A 19 -21.12 -17.71 2.50
C ALA A 19 -20.27 -17.03 1.45
N LEU A 20 -19.72 -15.85 1.76
CA LEU A 20 -18.75 -15.14 0.95
C LEU A 20 -17.33 -15.43 1.46
N VAL A 21 -16.50 -16.04 0.61
CA VAL A 21 -15.06 -16.17 0.86
C VAL A 21 -14.40 -14.85 0.52
N GLU A 22 -13.85 -14.16 1.52
CA GLU A 22 -13.37 -12.80 1.38
C GLU A 22 -12.05 -12.61 2.15
N SER A 23 -10.94 -12.57 1.42
CA SER A 23 -9.60 -12.40 2.01
C SER A 23 -9.36 -11.00 2.61
N GLY A 24 -10.17 -10.01 2.25
CA GLY A 24 -10.13 -8.67 2.82
C GLY A 24 -10.80 -8.57 4.19
N CYS A 25 -11.68 -9.53 4.54
CA CYS A 25 -12.25 -9.61 5.88
C CYS A 25 -11.29 -10.33 6.82
N THR A 26 -10.92 -9.70 7.94
CA THR A 26 -9.99 -10.28 8.91
C THR A 26 -10.57 -11.48 9.64
N HIS A 27 -11.89 -11.53 9.81
CA HIS A 27 -12.59 -12.51 10.68
C HIS A 27 -13.75 -13.18 9.96
N THR A 28 -13.96 -14.45 10.31
CA THR A 28 -15.16 -15.19 9.94
C THR A 28 -16.36 -14.68 10.74
N GLY A 29 -17.43 -14.31 10.04
CA GLY A 29 -18.60 -13.68 10.64
C GLY A 29 -19.92 -14.23 10.12
N ILE A 30 -20.97 -14.05 10.93
CA ILE A 30 -22.36 -14.37 10.60
C ILE A 30 -23.24 -13.14 10.81
N ASP A 31 -24.20 -12.92 9.92
CA ASP A 31 -25.08 -11.76 9.96
C ASP A 31 -25.97 -11.77 11.21
N LYS A 32 -26.00 -10.63 11.90
CA LYS A 32 -26.77 -10.42 13.13
C LYS A 32 -28.28 -10.62 12.92
N ARG A 33 -28.82 -10.26 11.75
CA ARG A 33 -30.23 -10.45 11.41
C ARG A 33 -30.54 -11.92 11.22
N LEU A 34 -29.69 -12.65 10.50
CA LEU A 34 -29.83 -14.10 10.31
C LEU A 34 -29.81 -14.85 11.67
N VAL A 35 -28.89 -14.47 12.55
CA VAL A 35 -28.79 -15.04 13.91
C VAL A 35 -30.09 -14.83 14.69
N LYS A 36 -30.66 -13.63 14.62
CA LYS A 36 -31.92 -13.30 15.29
C LYS A 36 -33.12 -14.04 14.68
N ASP A 37 -33.25 -14.00 13.35
CA ASP A 37 -34.42 -14.56 12.62
C ASP A 37 -34.48 -16.09 12.72
N LYS A 38 -33.34 -16.74 12.65
CA LYS A 38 -33.21 -18.20 12.75
C LYS A 38 -33.01 -18.70 14.17
N ARG A 39 -32.96 -17.79 15.16
CA ARG A 39 -32.72 -18.08 16.58
C ARG A 39 -31.45 -18.94 16.78
N ILE A 40 -30.37 -18.58 16.09
CA ILE A 40 -29.06 -19.25 16.21
C ILE A 40 -28.50 -18.97 17.59
N GLN A 41 -27.99 -19.99 18.23
CA GLN A 41 -27.42 -19.87 19.58
C GLN A 41 -26.13 -19.05 19.54
N THR A 42 -25.95 -18.17 20.52
CA THR A 42 -24.75 -17.34 20.64
C THR A 42 -24.15 -17.48 22.04
N LYS A 43 -22.82 -17.28 22.12
CA LYS A 43 -22.09 -17.17 23.39
C LYS A 43 -21.53 -15.75 23.51
N LYS A 44 -21.52 -15.18 24.72
CA LYS A 44 -20.75 -13.96 24.99
C LYS A 44 -19.25 -14.30 24.97
N ILE A 45 -18.47 -13.36 24.51
CA ILE A 45 -17.00 -13.43 24.56
C ILE A 45 -16.48 -12.56 25.72
N ASP A 46 -15.35 -12.96 26.30
CA ASP A 46 -14.76 -12.31 27.47
C ASP A 46 -14.17 -10.92 27.15
N PHE A 47 -13.97 -10.62 25.89
CA PHE A 47 -13.48 -9.35 25.36
C PHE A 47 -14.25 -8.99 24.08
N SER A 48 -14.58 -7.73 23.94
CA SER A 48 -15.17 -7.22 22.71
C SER A 48 -14.10 -6.68 21.76
N PHE A 49 -14.37 -6.70 20.46
CA PHE A 49 -13.52 -6.06 19.48
C PHE A 49 -14.32 -5.32 18.42
N GLU A 50 -13.74 -4.25 17.92
CA GLU A 50 -14.37 -3.40 16.91
C GLU A 50 -14.22 -3.99 15.51
N VAL A 51 -15.28 -3.88 14.72
CA VAL A 51 -15.29 -4.25 13.30
C VAL A 51 -15.34 -2.99 12.46
N PHE A 52 -14.48 -2.94 11.46
CA PHE A 52 -14.40 -1.84 10.52
C PHE A 52 -14.68 -2.33 9.11
N ASN A 53 -15.36 -1.51 8.32
CA ASN A 53 -15.54 -1.73 6.89
C ASN A 53 -14.22 -1.52 6.13
N ALA A 54 -14.17 -1.96 4.87
CA ALA A 54 -12.99 -1.80 4.03
C ALA A 54 -12.57 -0.33 3.80
N ASP A 55 -13.48 0.62 4.01
CA ASP A 55 -13.25 2.06 3.94
C ASP A 55 -12.76 2.66 5.28
N GLY A 56 -12.58 1.81 6.32
CA GLY A 56 -12.15 2.23 7.65
C GLY A 56 -13.27 2.77 8.54
N THR A 57 -14.53 2.79 8.09
CA THR A 57 -15.66 3.18 8.94
C THR A 57 -15.97 2.08 9.95
N LYS A 58 -16.27 2.47 11.20
CA LYS A 58 -16.66 1.52 12.25
C LYS A 58 -18.03 0.91 11.92
N ASN A 59 -18.06 -0.41 11.73
CA ASN A 59 -19.28 -1.16 11.45
C ASN A 59 -19.99 -1.63 12.72
N GLY A 60 -19.28 -1.67 13.83
CA GLY A 60 -19.86 -2.08 15.11
C GLY A 60 -18.85 -2.71 16.06
N GLU A 61 -19.36 -3.36 17.07
CA GLU A 61 -18.59 -4.08 18.08
C GLU A 61 -19.11 -5.51 18.21
N VAL A 62 -18.21 -6.48 18.14
CA VAL A 62 -18.52 -7.88 18.34
C VAL A 62 -18.40 -8.21 19.82
N THR A 63 -19.53 -8.57 20.44
CA THR A 63 -19.65 -8.98 21.84
C THR A 63 -20.08 -10.43 21.99
N LYS A 64 -20.42 -11.10 20.88
CA LYS A 64 -20.92 -12.46 20.84
C LYS A 64 -20.37 -13.22 19.65
N VAL A 65 -20.23 -14.53 19.80
CA VAL A 65 -19.95 -15.49 18.73
C VAL A 65 -21.06 -16.53 18.63
N ALA A 66 -21.27 -17.05 17.43
CA ALA A 66 -22.18 -18.15 17.17
C ALA A 66 -21.37 -19.43 16.92
N PRO A 67 -21.48 -20.46 17.78
CA PRO A 67 -20.94 -21.79 17.53
C PRO A 67 -21.80 -22.48 16.46
N LEU A 68 -21.17 -22.85 15.34
CA LEU A 68 -21.83 -23.41 14.16
C LEU A 68 -21.19 -24.73 13.76
N GLU A 69 -22.01 -25.73 13.42
CA GLU A 69 -21.58 -26.87 12.61
C GLU A 69 -21.87 -26.53 11.15
N VAL A 70 -20.83 -26.40 10.35
CA VAL A 70 -20.93 -25.94 8.96
C VAL A 70 -20.45 -27.04 8.01
N GLU A 71 -21.16 -27.20 6.91
CA GLU A 71 -20.77 -28.07 5.81
C GLU A 71 -20.62 -27.25 4.52
N ILE A 72 -19.44 -27.32 3.88
CA ILE A 72 -19.11 -26.63 2.65
C ILE A 72 -18.54 -27.66 1.65
N ASN A 73 -19.21 -27.89 0.54
CA ASN A 73 -18.79 -28.85 -0.49
C ASN A 73 -18.44 -30.25 0.09
N GLY A 74 -19.24 -30.74 1.06
CA GLY A 74 -19.02 -32.03 1.73
C GLY A 74 -17.99 -32.00 2.86
N TYR A 75 -17.26 -30.90 3.03
CA TYR A 75 -16.34 -30.71 4.15
C TYR A 75 -17.12 -30.20 5.38
N LYS A 76 -16.98 -30.89 6.50
CA LYS A 76 -17.68 -30.57 7.75
C LYS A 76 -16.70 -30.05 8.81
N GLU A 77 -17.09 -28.97 9.47
CA GLU A 77 -16.33 -28.36 10.53
C GLU A 77 -17.20 -27.75 11.61
N THR A 78 -16.62 -27.52 12.77
CA THR A 78 -17.21 -26.70 13.82
C THR A 78 -16.43 -25.38 13.92
N LEU A 79 -17.13 -24.25 13.80
CA LEU A 79 -16.52 -22.93 13.91
C LEU A 79 -17.35 -21.99 14.80
N GLU A 80 -16.69 -20.98 15.36
CA GLU A 80 -17.33 -19.88 16.09
C GLU A 80 -17.24 -18.63 15.22
N ALA A 81 -18.38 -18.20 14.66
CA ALA A 81 -18.45 -17.02 13.81
C ALA A 81 -18.77 -15.76 14.64
N ALA A 82 -18.10 -14.67 14.39
CA ALA A 82 -18.39 -13.37 14.99
C ALA A 82 -19.77 -12.87 14.56
N VAL A 83 -20.61 -12.47 15.53
CA VAL A 83 -21.96 -11.93 15.22
C VAL A 83 -21.85 -10.44 14.96
N THR A 84 -22.02 -10.05 13.72
CA THR A 84 -21.90 -8.65 13.27
C THR A 84 -22.87 -8.34 12.14
N ASP A 85 -22.95 -7.10 11.69
CA ASP A 85 -23.72 -6.72 10.52
C ASP A 85 -22.91 -6.97 9.25
N LEU A 86 -23.43 -7.77 8.31
CA LEU A 86 -22.72 -8.18 7.09
C LEU A 86 -23.34 -7.64 5.79
N ASP A 87 -24.18 -6.61 5.90
CA ASP A 87 -24.74 -5.84 4.78
C ASP A 87 -25.22 -6.70 3.57
N GLY A 88 -26.15 -7.62 3.86
CA GLY A 88 -26.83 -8.43 2.84
C GLY A 88 -26.17 -9.78 2.50
N THR A 89 -25.12 -10.18 3.22
CA THR A 89 -24.52 -11.51 3.14
C THR A 89 -24.83 -12.29 4.41
N ASP A 90 -25.12 -13.60 4.28
CA ASP A 90 -25.45 -14.43 5.45
C ASP A 90 -24.25 -14.71 6.34
N MET A 91 -23.07 -14.94 5.70
CA MET A 91 -21.85 -15.35 6.38
C MET A 91 -20.62 -14.90 5.59
N PHE A 92 -19.55 -14.49 6.28
CA PHE A 92 -18.20 -14.33 5.71
C PHE A 92 -17.29 -15.45 6.19
N LEU A 93 -16.50 -16.01 5.29
CA LEU A 93 -15.34 -16.84 5.58
C LEU A 93 -14.11 -15.95 5.38
N GLY A 94 -13.59 -15.41 6.48
CA GLY A 94 -12.56 -14.39 6.49
C GLY A 94 -11.15 -14.94 6.36
N HIS A 95 -10.18 -14.05 6.51
CA HIS A 95 -8.76 -14.40 6.46
C HIS A 95 -8.34 -15.41 7.54
N ASP A 96 -8.91 -15.30 8.74
CA ASP A 96 -8.73 -16.26 9.84
C ASP A 96 -9.09 -17.69 9.41
N TRP A 97 -10.22 -17.87 8.72
CA TRP A 97 -10.67 -19.15 8.20
C TRP A 97 -9.76 -19.63 7.05
N LEU A 98 -9.41 -18.74 6.12
CA LEU A 98 -8.53 -19.05 5.00
C LEU A 98 -7.15 -19.51 5.45
N VAL A 99 -6.57 -18.85 6.46
CA VAL A 99 -5.27 -19.22 7.02
C VAL A 99 -5.34 -20.58 7.70
N LYS A 100 -6.39 -20.84 8.48
CA LYS A 100 -6.53 -22.09 9.24
C LYS A 100 -6.70 -23.30 8.32
N HIS A 101 -7.51 -23.19 7.30
CA HIS A 101 -7.84 -24.29 6.40
C HIS A 101 -6.95 -24.39 5.17
N ASN A 102 -6.33 -23.27 4.76
CA ASN A 102 -5.47 -23.14 3.59
C ASN A 102 -6.00 -23.92 2.36
N PRO A 103 -7.28 -23.69 1.95
CA PRO A 103 -7.91 -24.47 0.90
C PRO A 103 -7.33 -24.13 -0.47
N GLU A 104 -7.41 -25.05 -1.41
CA GLU A 104 -7.19 -24.75 -2.81
C GLU A 104 -8.42 -24.06 -3.41
N VAL A 105 -8.28 -22.77 -3.77
CA VAL A 105 -9.37 -21.97 -4.32
C VAL A 105 -9.17 -21.78 -5.80
N ASN A 106 -10.12 -22.27 -6.61
CA ASN A 106 -10.19 -21.98 -8.03
C ASN A 106 -11.14 -20.79 -8.27
N TRP A 107 -10.57 -19.60 -8.36
CA TRP A 107 -11.33 -18.36 -8.56
C TRP A 107 -12.08 -18.30 -9.89
N LYS A 108 -11.59 -19.01 -10.92
CA LYS A 108 -12.22 -19.05 -12.25
C LYS A 108 -13.54 -19.83 -12.24
N ASN A 109 -13.55 -20.94 -11.53
CA ASN A 109 -14.70 -21.87 -11.50
C ASN A 109 -15.51 -21.75 -10.21
N GLY A 110 -15.10 -20.92 -9.25
CA GLY A 110 -15.78 -20.75 -7.97
C GLY A 110 -15.77 -22.01 -7.10
N THR A 111 -14.71 -22.83 -7.17
CA THR A 111 -14.63 -24.08 -6.39
C THR A 111 -13.55 -24.04 -5.32
N ILE A 112 -13.81 -24.71 -4.19
CA ILE A 112 -12.90 -24.86 -3.06
C ILE A 112 -12.64 -26.34 -2.82
N LYS A 113 -11.37 -26.71 -2.63
CA LYS A 113 -10.94 -28.04 -2.24
C LYS A 113 -10.15 -27.98 -0.94
N PHE A 114 -10.49 -28.86 0.00
CA PHE A 114 -9.85 -28.96 1.32
C PHE A 114 -8.78 -30.04 1.33
N THR A 115 -7.69 -29.82 0.62
CA THR A 115 -6.61 -30.82 0.46
C THR A 115 -5.58 -30.76 1.59
N ARG A 116 -5.58 -29.71 2.39
CA ARG A 116 -4.55 -29.44 3.41
C ARG A 116 -5.08 -29.38 4.83
N CYS A 117 -6.40 -29.46 5.01
CA CYS A 117 -7.04 -29.38 6.30
C CYS A 117 -7.42 -30.79 6.84
N PRO A 118 -7.20 -31.09 8.14
CA PRO A 118 -7.70 -32.32 8.77
C PRO A 118 -9.21 -32.43 8.67
N GLY A 119 -9.75 -33.66 8.54
CA GLY A 119 -11.19 -33.91 8.40
C GLY A 119 -12.07 -33.41 9.54
N ASN A 120 -11.50 -33.23 10.75
CA ASN A 120 -12.16 -32.63 11.93
C ASN A 120 -11.40 -31.35 12.32
N CYS A 121 -11.71 -30.24 11.69
CA CYS A 121 -11.16 -28.95 12.08
C CYS A 121 -12.13 -28.20 12.99
N THR A 122 -11.59 -27.54 14.02
CA THR A 122 -12.36 -26.68 14.93
C THR A 122 -11.74 -25.29 14.95
N MET A 123 -12.56 -24.26 14.72
CA MET A 123 -12.18 -22.87 14.81
C MET A 123 -12.92 -22.19 15.96
N THR A 124 -12.22 -21.64 16.94
CA THR A 124 -12.77 -21.06 18.15
C THR A 124 -12.66 -19.53 18.15
N HIS A 125 -13.41 -18.85 19.05
CA HIS A 125 -13.28 -17.40 19.24
C HIS A 125 -11.88 -16.95 19.67
N LYS A 126 -11.05 -17.87 20.23
CA LYS A 126 -9.65 -17.59 20.53
C LYS A 126 -8.83 -17.36 19.27
N ASP A 127 -9.12 -18.08 18.21
CA ASP A 127 -8.50 -17.88 16.90
C ASP A 127 -8.83 -16.47 16.35
N ILE A 128 -10.10 -16.05 16.48
CA ILE A 128 -10.57 -14.71 16.13
C ILE A 128 -9.84 -13.64 16.96
N TRP A 129 -9.75 -13.84 18.28
CA TRP A 129 -9.10 -12.89 19.18
C TRP A 129 -7.60 -12.76 18.94
N PHE A 130 -6.92 -13.86 18.68
CA PHE A 130 -5.49 -13.87 18.37
C PHE A 130 -5.19 -13.03 17.13
N ASN A 131 -5.98 -13.16 16.08
CA ASN A 131 -5.83 -12.36 14.86
C ASN A 131 -6.18 -10.87 15.10
N SER A 132 -7.19 -10.59 15.94
CA SER A 132 -7.53 -9.21 16.34
C SER A 132 -6.44 -8.54 17.16
N ARG A 133 -5.74 -9.28 18.04
CA ARG A 133 -4.56 -8.79 18.77
C ARG A 133 -3.38 -8.57 17.84
N ARG A 134 -3.09 -9.47 16.91
CA ARG A 134 -2.03 -9.27 15.92
C ARG A 134 -2.22 -8.01 15.11
N THR A 135 -3.45 -7.69 14.70
CA THR A 135 -3.75 -6.41 14.02
C THR A 135 -3.57 -5.19 14.92
N LYS A 136 -3.73 -5.32 16.25
CA LYS A 136 -3.46 -4.25 17.23
C LYS A 136 -1.99 -4.20 17.66
N GLU A 137 -1.31 -5.35 17.81
CA GLU A 137 0.11 -5.44 18.20
C GLU A 137 1.07 -5.04 17.06
N THR A 138 0.64 -5.09 15.80
CA THR A 138 1.38 -4.46 14.69
C THR A 138 1.27 -2.94 14.68
N ALA A 139 0.43 -2.36 15.55
CA ALA A 139 0.29 -0.91 15.76
C ALA A 139 0.96 -0.39 17.04
N THR A 140 1.34 -1.26 17.99
CA THR A 140 2.02 -0.86 19.23
C THR A 140 3.03 -1.94 19.64
N ASP A 141 4.24 -1.51 19.89
CA ASP A 141 5.36 -2.20 20.54
C ASP A 141 6.18 -3.22 19.74
N LYS A 142 7.31 -2.72 19.26
CA LYS A 142 8.60 -3.40 19.35
C LYS A 142 9.65 -2.43 19.88
N THR A 143 9.66 -2.23 21.17
CA THR A 143 10.86 -1.97 21.96
C THR A 143 10.86 -3.01 23.06
N GLU A 144 11.75 -3.96 22.96
CA GLU A 144 12.64 -4.56 23.96
C GLU A 144 13.03 -5.99 23.65
N GLN A 145 14.33 -6.13 23.56
CA GLN A 145 15.20 -7.27 23.91
C GLN A 145 15.09 -8.57 23.10
N ASP A 146 16.01 -8.68 22.14
CA ASP A 146 16.76 -9.92 22.01
C ASP A 146 18.26 -9.58 21.83
N ASN A 147 19.06 -9.89 22.87
CA ASN A 147 20.50 -9.83 22.89
C ASN A 147 21.08 -11.04 22.17
N GLY A 148 21.13 -10.99 20.85
CA GLY A 148 21.91 -11.90 20.01
C GLY A 148 22.87 -11.08 19.14
N LYS A 149 24.16 -11.20 19.40
CA LYS A 149 25.25 -10.58 18.64
C LYS A 149 25.13 -10.90 17.15
N ILE A 150 24.51 -10.00 16.38
CA ILE A 150 24.67 -9.91 14.93
C ILE A 150 25.31 -8.55 14.68
N GLY A 151 26.35 -8.53 13.85
CA GLY A 151 27.14 -7.34 13.59
C GLY A 151 26.27 -6.12 13.32
N LYS A 152 26.62 -4.97 13.90
CA LYS A 152 25.95 -3.69 13.69
C LYS A 152 25.85 -3.45 12.19
N GLU A 153 24.62 -3.50 11.63
CA GLU A 153 24.40 -2.85 10.34
C GLU A 153 24.80 -1.37 10.48
N PRO A 154 25.54 -0.82 9.50
CA PRO A 154 25.93 0.58 9.53
C PRO A 154 24.65 1.44 9.59
N ASP A 155 24.71 2.51 10.38
CA ASP A 155 23.60 3.47 10.53
C ASP A 155 23.29 4.11 9.17
N LYS A 156 22.33 3.55 8.45
CA LYS A 156 21.90 3.97 7.11
C LYS A 156 21.34 5.41 7.06
N THR A 157 21.33 6.13 8.17
CA THR A 157 20.82 7.51 8.24
C THR A 157 21.93 8.53 8.06
N ASN A 158 23.20 8.16 8.25
CA ASN A 158 24.33 9.08 8.13
C ASN A 158 24.80 9.17 6.66
N PRO A 159 24.82 10.36 6.04
CA PRO A 159 25.38 10.57 4.69
C PRO A 159 26.87 10.24 4.58
N GLU A 160 27.61 10.21 5.69
CA GLU A 160 29.03 9.90 5.72
C GLU A 160 29.37 8.42 5.48
N ASP A 161 28.38 7.52 5.65
CA ASP A 161 28.53 6.07 5.41
C ASP A 161 28.31 5.67 3.93
N LEU A 162 28.42 6.62 3.01
CA LEU A 162 28.35 6.32 1.58
C LEU A 162 29.69 5.78 1.05
N PRO A 163 29.68 4.85 0.06
CA PRO A 163 30.89 4.41 -0.62
C PRO A 163 31.72 5.59 -1.15
N GLU A 164 33.04 5.46 -1.18
CA GLU A 164 33.96 6.53 -1.54
C GLU A 164 33.64 7.19 -2.89
N TYR A 165 33.30 6.40 -3.91
CA TYR A 165 32.93 6.91 -5.24
C TYR A 165 31.60 7.72 -5.27
N ILE A 166 30.78 7.63 -4.22
CA ILE A 166 29.52 8.39 -4.06
C ILE A 166 29.75 9.68 -3.25
N GLN A 167 30.82 9.80 -2.49
CA GLN A 167 31.11 10.96 -1.64
C GLN A 167 30.93 12.32 -2.37
N PRO A 168 31.33 12.49 -3.64
CA PRO A 168 31.12 13.74 -4.38
C PRO A 168 29.64 14.10 -4.60
N PHE A 169 28.73 13.16 -4.37
CA PHE A 169 27.27 13.27 -4.57
C PHE A 169 26.47 13.25 -3.28
N THR A 170 27.10 13.35 -2.11
CA THR A 170 26.45 13.32 -0.77
C THR A 170 25.29 14.30 -0.67
N HIS A 171 25.40 15.46 -1.32
CA HIS A 171 24.35 16.47 -1.35
C HIS A 171 23.03 16.00 -1.98
N LEU A 172 23.03 14.92 -2.81
CA LEU A 172 21.83 14.32 -3.38
C LEU A 172 21.07 13.43 -2.38
N PHE A 173 21.68 13.13 -1.24
CA PHE A 173 21.08 12.32 -0.16
C PHE A 173 20.61 13.17 1.02
N ASN A 174 20.63 14.50 0.89
CA ASN A 174 20.23 15.43 1.93
C ASN A 174 18.84 16.00 1.70
N LYS A 175 17.96 15.88 2.71
CA LYS A 175 16.57 16.30 2.67
C LYS A 175 16.35 17.82 2.47
N LYS A 176 17.32 18.66 2.88
CA LYS A 176 17.20 20.14 2.88
C LYS A 176 17.10 20.80 1.50
N LYS A 177 17.29 20.09 0.40
CA LYS A 177 17.24 20.65 -0.97
C LYS A 177 15.84 20.69 -1.60
N PHE A 178 14.82 20.12 -0.95
CA PHE A 178 13.44 20.04 -1.46
C PHE A 178 12.57 21.27 -1.17
N GLU A 179 13.17 22.35 -0.72
CA GLU A 179 12.47 23.58 -0.32
C GLU A 179 12.16 24.51 -1.51
N LYS A 180 12.34 24.03 -2.75
CA LYS A 180 12.06 24.83 -3.95
C LYS A 180 11.13 24.07 -4.91
N LEU A 181 10.14 24.80 -5.40
CA LEU A 181 9.26 24.32 -6.45
C LEU A 181 10.09 23.94 -7.69
N PRO A 182 9.85 22.74 -8.33
CA PRO A 182 10.51 22.34 -9.55
C PRO A 182 10.24 23.34 -10.68
N GLU A 183 11.16 23.45 -11.65
CA GLU A 183 10.96 24.23 -12.86
C GLU A 183 9.91 23.57 -13.76
N TRP A 184 9.25 24.38 -14.60
CA TRP A 184 8.33 23.89 -15.62
C TRP A 184 9.05 23.03 -16.65
N ARG A 185 8.42 21.92 -17.05
CA ARG A 185 9.02 20.95 -17.98
C ARG A 185 7.96 20.35 -18.91
N GLU A 186 8.39 19.80 -20.03
CA GLU A 186 7.52 19.22 -21.06
C GLU A 186 6.65 18.05 -20.55
N TRP A 187 7.11 17.33 -19.53
CA TRP A 187 6.40 16.23 -18.89
C TRP A 187 5.51 16.62 -17.71
N ASP A 188 5.25 17.91 -17.52
CA ASP A 188 4.35 18.36 -16.45
C ASP A 188 2.99 17.69 -16.54
N HIS A 189 2.42 17.42 -15.38
CA HIS A 189 1.23 16.59 -15.23
C HIS A 189 -0.02 17.31 -15.73
N LYS A 190 -0.60 16.84 -16.83
CA LYS A 190 -1.84 17.36 -17.41
C LYS A 190 -3.05 16.68 -16.76
N ILE A 191 -4.05 17.48 -16.40
CA ILE A 191 -5.34 16.98 -15.92
C ILE A 191 -6.38 17.27 -17.02
N ASN A 192 -6.48 16.36 -17.98
CA ASN A 192 -7.45 16.46 -19.06
C ASN A 192 -8.81 15.95 -18.57
N LEU A 193 -9.82 16.81 -18.57
CA LEU A 193 -11.17 16.45 -18.15
C LEU A 193 -11.97 15.93 -19.36
N THR A 194 -12.95 15.07 -19.06
CA THR A 194 -13.94 14.63 -20.05
C THR A 194 -14.88 15.78 -20.42
N GLU A 195 -15.55 15.70 -21.56
CA GLU A 195 -16.51 16.72 -22.00
C GLU A 195 -17.71 16.87 -21.05
N GLU A 196 -18.04 15.79 -20.34
CA GLU A 196 -19.13 15.73 -19.35
C GLU A 196 -18.71 16.23 -17.95
N ALA A 197 -17.48 16.74 -17.80
CA ALA A 197 -16.99 17.20 -16.51
C ALA A 197 -17.85 18.35 -15.96
N PRO A 198 -18.34 18.25 -14.72
CA PRO A 198 -19.20 19.27 -14.12
C PRO A 198 -18.39 20.56 -13.90
N ARG A 199 -19.07 21.71 -13.95
CA ARG A 199 -18.41 23.00 -13.68
C ARG A 199 -17.90 23.14 -12.24
N LYS A 200 -18.46 22.37 -11.28
CA LYS A 200 -18.11 22.40 -9.87
C LYS A 200 -17.97 20.97 -9.31
N LEU A 201 -16.96 20.75 -8.49
CA LEU A 201 -16.75 19.54 -7.71
C LEU A 201 -16.74 19.90 -6.24
N ASN A 202 -17.91 19.74 -5.59
CA ASN A 202 -18.04 20.06 -4.18
C ASN A 202 -17.47 18.93 -3.30
N ALA A 203 -16.74 19.34 -2.26
CA ALA A 203 -16.31 18.45 -1.18
C ALA A 203 -16.80 18.97 0.18
N LYS A 204 -16.91 18.07 1.15
CA LYS A 204 -17.01 18.42 2.58
C LYS A 204 -15.68 18.06 3.22
N ALA A 205 -15.16 18.96 4.07
CA ALA A 205 -14.02 18.63 4.90
C ALA A 205 -14.38 17.48 5.85
N TYR A 206 -13.49 16.52 6.02
CA TYR A 206 -13.63 15.48 7.04
C TYR A 206 -13.29 16.05 8.42
N ALA A 207 -13.99 15.53 9.44
CA ALA A 207 -13.65 15.84 10.83
C ALA A 207 -12.26 15.27 11.13
N MET A 208 -11.45 16.05 11.83
CA MET A 208 -10.09 15.68 12.25
C MET A 208 -9.99 15.69 13.78
N THR A 209 -9.19 14.82 14.32
CA THR A 209 -8.79 14.85 15.73
C THR A 209 -7.84 16.02 15.98
N ILE A 210 -7.67 16.44 17.23
CA ILE A 210 -6.74 17.52 17.61
C ILE A 210 -5.33 17.23 17.09
N LYS A 211 -4.86 15.98 17.22
CA LYS A 211 -3.54 15.56 16.74
C LYS A 211 -3.40 15.67 15.20
N GLU A 212 -4.46 15.36 14.47
CA GLU A 212 -4.48 15.50 13.00
C GLU A 212 -4.52 16.96 12.58
N GLU A 213 -5.22 17.82 13.32
CA GLU A 213 -5.24 19.27 13.07
C GLU A 213 -3.87 19.93 13.30
N GLU A 214 -3.18 19.55 14.37
CA GLU A 214 -1.80 20.01 14.64
C GLU A 214 -0.86 19.58 13.50
N ALA A 215 -0.95 18.31 13.08
CA ALA A 215 -0.17 17.79 11.97
C ALA A 215 -0.52 18.50 10.65
N LEU A 216 -1.80 18.86 10.42
CA LEU A 216 -2.24 19.61 9.25
C LEU A 216 -1.67 21.01 9.23
N ASN A 217 -1.71 21.73 10.35
CA ASN A 217 -1.16 23.07 10.44
C ASN A 217 0.32 23.07 10.08
N GLN A 218 1.11 22.21 10.72
CA GLN A 218 2.53 22.09 10.43
C GLN A 218 2.77 21.75 8.95
N TRP A 219 2.02 20.79 8.40
CA TRP A 219 2.16 20.38 7.00
C TRP A 219 1.80 21.51 6.03
N LEU A 220 0.71 22.27 6.29
CA LEU A 220 0.31 23.41 5.47
C LEU A 220 1.39 24.50 5.47
N ASP A 221 1.93 24.85 6.65
CA ASP A 221 2.99 25.85 6.77
C ASP A 221 4.23 25.45 5.97
N GLU A 222 4.67 24.18 6.09
CA GLU A 222 5.81 23.66 5.34
C GLU A 222 5.57 23.72 3.81
N GLN A 223 4.35 23.32 3.34
CA GLN A 223 4.04 23.28 1.91
C GLN A 223 3.87 24.68 1.31
N LEU A 224 3.24 25.62 2.05
CA LEU A 224 3.08 27.01 1.62
C LEU A 224 4.43 27.72 1.54
N GLN A 225 5.30 27.55 2.56
CA GLN A 225 6.66 28.12 2.55
C GLN A 225 7.51 27.59 1.38
N ALA A 226 7.36 26.31 1.06
CA ALA A 226 8.04 25.69 -0.09
C ALA A 226 7.41 26.06 -1.45
N GLY A 227 6.26 26.74 -1.46
CA GLY A 227 5.52 27.06 -2.68
C GLY A 227 4.91 25.85 -3.39
N LEU A 228 4.83 24.70 -2.73
CA LEU A 228 4.29 23.47 -3.29
C LEU A 228 2.76 23.46 -3.33
N ILE A 229 2.12 24.31 -2.53
CA ILE A 229 0.69 24.63 -2.57
C ILE A 229 0.48 26.13 -2.48
N VAL A 230 -0.65 26.61 -2.97
CA VAL A 230 -1.11 27.99 -2.84
C VAL A 230 -2.57 28.02 -2.42
N GLU A 231 -3.05 29.13 -1.84
CA GLU A 231 -4.47 29.34 -1.58
C GLU A 231 -5.26 29.36 -2.88
N SER A 232 -6.46 28.77 -2.86
CA SER A 232 -7.26 28.59 -4.05
C SER A 232 -8.65 29.19 -3.95
N LYS A 233 -9.18 29.63 -5.09
CA LYS A 233 -10.60 29.99 -5.29
C LYS A 233 -11.29 29.05 -6.28
N SER A 234 -10.73 27.84 -6.47
CA SER A 234 -11.22 26.87 -7.41
C SER A 234 -12.67 26.49 -7.16
N GLN A 235 -13.37 26.17 -8.25
CA GLN A 235 -14.70 25.55 -8.21
C GLN A 235 -14.62 24.04 -7.94
N TYR A 236 -13.42 23.45 -7.99
CA TYR A 236 -13.16 22.05 -7.66
C TYR A 236 -12.56 21.95 -6.27
N ALA A 237 -13.00 20.93 -5.55
CA ALA A 237 -12.43 20.61 -4.23
C ALA A 237 -12.42 19.09 -4.03
N ALA A 238 -11.29 18.56 -3.60
CA ALA A 238 -11.14 17.21 -3.10
C ALA A 238 -11.06 17.26 -1.56
N PRO A 239 -11.73 16.39 -0.80
CA PRO A 239 -11.54 16.34 0.65
C PRO A 239 -10.18 15.70 0.96
N CYS A 240 -9.63 15.97 2.15
CA CYS A 240 -8.43 15.33 2.61
C CYS A 240 -8.62 14.66 3.99
N PHE A 241 -7.84 13.62 4.26
CA PHE A 241 -7.87 12.86 5.51
C PHE A 241 -6.50 12.29 5.81
N TYR A 242 -6.29 11.87 7.05
CA TYR A 242 -5.04 11.26 7.48
C TYR A 242 -5.10 9.75 7.49
N ILE A 243 -3.99 9.12 7.05
CA ILE A 243 -3.75 7.67 7.15
C ILE A 243 -2.52 7.45 8.03
N PRO A 244 -2.59 6.58 9.07
CA PRO A 244 -1.42 6.22 9.84
C PRO A 244 -0.44 5.40 9.00
N LYS A 245 0.84 5.73 9.06
CA LYS A 245 1.91 4.92 8.47
C LYS A 245 2.31 3.80 9.44
N LYS A 246 3.07 2.82 8.93
CA LYS A 246 3.61 1.71 9.73
C LYS A 246 4.50 2.18 10.91
N ASP A 247 5.14 3.32 10.77
CA ASP A 247 5.98 3.96 11.81
C ASP A 247 5.17 4.84 12.79
N GLY A 248 3.83 4.80 12.74
CA GLY A 248 2.93 5.60 13.57
C GLY A 248 2.81 7.07 13.17
N SER A 249 3.57 7.54 12.17
CA SER A 249 3.42 8.90 11.64
C SER A 249 2.17 9.02 10.76
N LEU A 250 1.65 10.24 10.64
CA LEU A 250 0.46 10.53 9.85
C LEU A 250 0.86 10.89 8.40
N ARG A 251 0.04 10.45 7.43
CA ARG A 251 0.13 10.87 6.03
C ARG A 251 -1.16 11.53 5.62
N LEU A 252 -1.10 12.80 5.21
CA LEU A 252 -2.23 13.48 4.58
C LEU A 252 -2.47 12.89 3.18
N VAL A 253 -3.71 12.59 2.88
CA VAL A 253 -4.16 12.05 1.59
C VAL A 253 -5.32 12.89 1.09
N GLN A 254 -5.23 13.33 -0.17
CA GLN A 254 -6.31 14.01 -0.87
C GLN A 254 -7.17 12.97 -1.59
N ASP A 255 -8.47 13.03 -1.42
CA ASP A 255 -9.41 12.12 -2.07
C ASP A 255 -9.79 12.60 -3.48
N TYR A 256 -8.98 12.24 -4.43
CA TYR A 256 -9.21 12.57 -5.84
C TYR A 256 -10.16 11.62 -6.59
N ARG A 257 -10.85 10.70 -5.92
CA ARG A 257 -11.72 9.72 -6.59
C ARG A 257 -12.74 10.38 -7.53
N LYS A 258 -13.40 11.47 -7.10
CA LYS A 258 -14.36 12.22 -7.93
C LYS A 258 -13.68 12.89 -9.12
N LEU A 259 -12.51 13.50 -8.94
CA LEU A 259 -11.72 14.09 -10.02
C LEU A 259 -11.26 13.02 -11.00
N ASN A 260 -10.79 11.88 -10.49
CA ASN A 260 -10.31 10.77 -11.31
C ASN A 260 -11.40 10.13 -12.19
N GLN A 261 -12.68 10.19 -11.76
CA GLN A 261 -13.82 9.71 -12.56
C GLN A 261 -14.04 10.54 -13.83
N ILE A 262 -13.76 11.83 -13.75
CA ILE A 262 -13.95 12.78 -14.86
C ILE A 262 -12.64 13.15 -15.56
N THR A 263 -11.52 12.53 -15.18
CA THR A 263 -10.21 12.71 -15.83
C THR A 263 -10.04 11.67 -16.93
N ILE A 264 -9.64 12.10 -18.12
CA ILE A 264 -9.31 11.22 -19.24
C ILE A 264 -8.09 10.37 -18.84
N LYS A 265 -8.27 9.05 -18.87
CA LYS A 265 -7.25 8.10 -18.46
C LYS A 265 -6.20 7.91 -19.55
N ASP A 266 -4.97 8.23 -19.22
CA ASP A 266 -3.79 7.91 -20.01
C ASP A 266 -3.27 6.51 -19.58
N LYS A 267 -2.97 5.66 -20.56
CA LYS A 267 -2.48 4.29 -20.33
C LYS A 267 -1.07 4.13 -20.91
N PRO A 268 -0.05 4.81 -20.35
CA PRO A 268 1.31 4.59 -20.82
C PRO A 268 1.73 3.16 -20.50
N PRO A 269 2.51 2.50 -21.36
CA PRO A 269 3.07 1.20 -21.05
C PRO A 269 4.02 1.33 -19.85
N LEU A 270 3.72 0.65 -18.77
CA LEU A 270 4.66 0.43 -17.67
C LEU A 270 5.61 -0.71 -18.06
N PRO A 271 6.87 -0.68 -17.60
CA PRO A 271 7.78 -1.79 -17.82
C PRO A 271 7.19 -3.10 -17.27
N LEU A 272 7.32 -4.20 -18.01
CA LEU A 272 6.89 -5.50 -17.52
C LEU A 272 7.84 -5.96 -16.38
N ILE A 273 7.27 -6.34 -15.26
CA ILE A 273 8.04 -6.77 -14.08
C ILE A 273 9.00 -7.91 -14.43
N GLY A 274 8.56 -8.86 -15.29
CA GLY A 274 9.40 -9.95 -15.78
C GLY A 274 10.63 -9.46 -16.53
N GLU A 275 10.48 -8.48 -17.42
CA GLU A 275 11.60 -7.90 -18.18
C GLU A 275 12.61 -7.17 -17.27
N VAL A 276 12.10 -6.44 -16.26
CA VAL A 276 12.95 -5.78 -15.25
C VAL A 276 13.77 -6.83 -14.52
N ILE A 277 13.13 -7.89 -14.03
CA ILE A 277 13.82 -8.99 -13.30
C ILE A 277 14.82 -9.71 -14.21
N ASP A 278 14.47 -9.99 -15.47
CA ASP A 278 15.36 -10.68 -16.41
C ASP A 278 16.63 -9.89 -16.75
N LYS A 279 16.53 -8.56 -16.82
CA LYS A 279 17.71 -7.70 -16.95
C LYS A 279 18.66 -7.82 -15.73
N LEU A 280 18.11 -7.98 -14.54
CA LEU A 280 18.86 -8.05 -13.29
C LEU A 280 19.52 -9.42 -13.04
N LYS A 281 18.93 -10.52 -13.50
CA LYS A 281 19.44 -11.90 -13.25
C LYS A 281 20.91 -12.13 -13.65
N LYS A 282 21.39 -11.41 -14.66
CA LYS A 282 22.74 -11.59 -15.21
C LYS A 282 23.81 -10.79 -14.45
N ALA A 283 23.40 -9.94 -13.52
CA ALA A 283 24.32 -9.11 -12.74
C ALA A 283 24.75 -9.83 -11.46
N LYS A 284 25.90 -9.44 -10.94
CA LYS A 284 26.48 -9.94 -9.69
C LYS A 284 26.40 -8.89 -8.58
N TYR A 285 26.48 -7.61 -8.94
CA TYR A 285 26.48 -6.49 -8.01
C TYR A 285 25.36 -5.49 -8.38
N PHE A 286 24.82 -4.83 -7.37
CA PHE A 286 23.68 -3.94 -7.52
C PHE A 286 23.81 -2.71 -6.64
N ASN A 287 23.40 -1.56 -7.16
CA ASN A 287 23.01 -0.40 -6.38
C ASN A 287 21.52 -0.15 -6.55
N LYS A 288 20.80 0.00 -5.45
CA LYS A 288 19.40 0.38 -5.43
C LYS A 288 19.25 1.78 -4.85
N LEU A 289 18.54 2.66 -5.56
CA LEU A 289 18.26 4.02 -5.13
C LEU A 289 16.75 4.27 -5.13
N ASP A 290 16.28 5.02 -4.12
CA ASP A 290 14.86 5.38 -3.92
C ASP A 290 14.77 6.91 -3.85
N LEU A 291 13.90 7.51 -4.67
CA LEU A 291 13.73 8.96 -4.74
C LEU A 291 12.99 9.50 -3.51
N ILE A 292 13.44 10.66 -3.03
CA ILE A 292 12.66 11.42 -2.04
C ILE A 292 11.47 12.07 -2.76
N TRP A 293 10.25 11.83 -2.26
CA TRP A 293 9.02 12.46 -2.76
C TRP A 293 8.92 12.44 -4.28
N GLY A 294 9.11 11.28 -4.89
CA GLY A 294 9.23 11.12 -6.34
C GLY A 294 8.21 11.93 -7.13
N TYR A 295 6.93 11.88 -6.76
CA TYR A 295 5.86 12.57 -7.48
C TYR A 295 5.89 14.09 -7.33
N ASN A 296 6.35 14.63 -6.19
CA ASN A 296 6.47 16.06 -5.98
C ASN A 296 7.60 16.70 -6.82
N ASN A 297 8.41 15.89 -7.53
CA ASN A 297 9.38 16.38 -8.50
C ASN A 297 8.74 16.77 -9.86
N VAL A 298 7.46 16.50 -10.03
CA VAL A 298 6.70 16.83 -11.25
C VAL A 298 5.69 17.91 -10.93
N ARG A 299 5.70 18.99 -11.68
CA ARG A 299 4.67 20.03 -11.57
C ARG A 299 3.35 19.56 -12.17
N ILE A 300 2.25 20.12 -11.67
CA ILE A 300 1.00 20.11 -12.42
C ILE A 300 1.16 21.12 -13.54
N LYS A 301 0.70 20.80 -14.74
CA LYS A 301 0.80 21.70 -15.90
C LYS A 301 0.16 23.04 -15.58
N GLU A 302 0.83 24.11 -15.98
CA GLU A 302 0.33 25.48 -15.84
C GLU A 302 -1.09 25.62 -16.37
N GLY A 303 -1.97 26.14 -15.50
CA GLY A 303 -3.40 26.28 -15.76
C GLY A 303 -4.26 25.05 -15.46
N ASP A 304 -3.68 23.94 -14.99
CA ASP A 304 -4.39 22.74 -14.56
C ASP A 304 -4.45 22.59 -13.02
N GLU A 305 -3.71 23.39 -12.26
CA GLU A 305 -3.52 23.28 -10.82
C GLU A 305 -4.86 23.38 -10.04
N TRP A 306 -5.73 24.29 -10.47
CA TRP A 306 -7.04 24.50 -9.86
C TRP A 306 -7.94 23.26 -9.89
N LYS A 307 -7.74 22.35 -10.86
CA LYS A 307 -8.51 21.11 -10.99
C LYS A 307 -8.22 20.15 -9.84
N ALA A 308 -7.01 20.20 -9.31
CA ALA A 308 -6.55 19.38 -8.20
C ALA A 308 -6.69 20.05 -6.83
N ALA A 309 -7.44 21.15 -6.73
CA ALA A 309 -7.66 21.84 -5.47
C ALA A 309 -8.25 20.90 -4.41
N PHE A 310 -7.81 21.05 -3.16
CA PHE A 310 -8.24 20.24 -2.02
C PHE A 310 -8.68 21.10 -0.85
N LEU A 311 -9.72 20.62 -0.15
CA LEU A 311 -10.37 21.33 0.95
C LEU A 311 -9.89 20.76 2.28
N THR A 312 -9.47 21.66 3.15
CA THR A 312 -9.14 21.42 4.57
C THR A 312 -10.09 22.20 5.47
N ASN A 313 -10.03 21.96 6.78
CA ASN A 313 -10.72 22.81 7.77
C ASN A 313 -10.11 24.23 7.89
N LYS A 314 -8.97 24.50 7.23
CA LYS A 314 -8.26 25.80 7.22
C LYS A 314 -8.47 26.59 5.92
N GLY A 315 -9.03 25.97 4.89
CA GLY A 315 -9.25 26.61 3.60
C GLY A 315 -9.13 25.68 2.43
N LEU A 316 -9.21 26.25 1.24
CA LEU A 316 -9.05 25.58 -0.05
C LEU A 316 -7.65 25.91 -0.58
N PHE A 317 -6.92 24.87 -1.00
CA PHE A 317 -5.56 24.99 -1.51
C PHE A 317 -5.45 24.26 -2.85
N GLU A 318 -4.59 24.73 -3.74
CA GLU A 318 -4.27 24.02 -4.96
C GLU A 318 -2.79 23.65 -5.01
N PRO A 319 -2.50 22.40 -5.39
CA PRO A 319 -1.13 21.91 -5.46
C PRO A 319 -0.44 22.42 -6.73
N GLN A 320 0.82 22.78 -6.60
CA GLN A 320 1.69 23.16 -7.72
C GLN A 320 2.46 21.97 -8.28
N VAL A 321 2.47 20.85 -7.55
CA VAL A 321 3.15 19.60 -7.89
C VAL A 321 2.19 18.42 -7.77
N MET A 322 2.53 17.27 -8.37
CA MET A 322 1.72 16.07 -8.26
C MET A 322 1.67 15.56 -6.81
N TYR A 323 0.47 15.25 -6.34
CA TYR A 323 0.24 14.53 -5.09
C TYR A 323 -0.30 13.12 -5.36
N PHE A 324 -0.11 12.22 -4.39
CA PHE A 324 -0.66 10.87 -4.46
C PHE A 324 -2.17 10.89 -4.69
N GLY A 325 -2.66 9.92 -5.46
CA GLY A 325 -4.08 9.74 -5.73
C GLY A 325 -4.59 10.40 -7.00
N LEU A 326 -3.83 11.26 -7.67
CA LEU A 326 -4.19 11.79 -8.99
C LEU A 326 -4.19 10.70 -10.05
N CYS A 327 -5.15 10.75 -10.97
CA CYS A 327 -5.18 9.90 -12.15
C CYS A 327 -3.93 10.15 -13.02
N ASN A 328 -3.45 9.13 -13.74
CA ASN A 328 -2.31 9.22 -14.67
C ASN A 328 -0.95 9.53 -14.02
N LEU A 329 -0.90 9.68 -12.71
CA LEU A 329 0.31 10.03 -11.95
C LEU A 329 1.49 9.09 -12.24
N LEU A 330 1.25 7.77 -12.18
CA LEU A 330 2.29 6.76 -12.42
C LEU A 330 2.87 6.87 -13.83
N GLY A 331 1.98 7.08 -14.82
CA GLY A 331 2.39 7.21 -16.21
C GLY A 331 3.19 8.48 -16.49
N THR A 332 2.79 9.61 -15.92
CA THR A 332 3.54 10.86 -16.05
C THR A 332 4.91 10.73 -15.42
N PHE A 333 5.00 10.16 -14.22
CA PHE A 333 6.26 9.96 -13.53
C PHE A 333 7.20 9.01 -14.29
N GLN A 334 6.68 7.89 -14.80
CA GLN A 334 7.47 6.95 -15.60
C GLN A 334 8.01 7.60 -16.89
N ARG A 335 7.19 8.43 -17.58
CA ARG A 335 7.65 9.18 -18.76
C ARG A 335 8.79 10.13 -18.42
N MET A 336 8.68 10.87 -17.30
CA MET A 336 9.75 11.73 -16.82
C MET A 336 11.04 10.94 -16.58
N MET A 337 10.97 9.82 -15.87
CA MET A 337 12.14 8.99 -15.58
C MET A 337 12.75 8.41 -16.85
N ASN A 338 11.90 7.95 -17.78
CA ASN A 338 12.36 7.44 -19.06
C ASN A 338 13.06 8.52 -19.90
N SER A 339 12.57 9.75 -19.88
CA SER A 339 13.20 10.88 -20.58
C SER A 339 14.54 11.27 -19.95
N ILE A 340 14.58 11.41 -18.62
CA ILE A 340 15.79 11.81 -17.89
C ILE A 340 16.92 10.78 -18.04
N PHE A 341 16.59 9.50 -17.95
CA PHE A 341 17.57 8.41 -17.94
C PHE A 341 17.57 7.59 -19.24
N GLN A 342 17.08 8.17 -20.35
CA GLN A 342 16.90 7.49 -21.63
C GLN A 342 18.18 6.75 -22.08
N GLU A 343 19.33 7.40 -22.01
CA GLU A 343 20.62 6.84 -22.41
C GLU A 343 20.95 5.56 -21.60
N LEU A 344 20.88 5.63 -20.28
CA LEU A 344 21.19 4.49 -19.40
C LEU A 344 20.19 3.34 -19.53
N LEU A 345 18.94 3.66 -19.83
CA LEU A 345 17.89 2.65 -20.06
C LEU A 345 18.10 1.93 -21.39
N HIS A 346 18.48 2.65 -22.47
CA HIS A 346 18.77 2.08 -23.76
C HIS A 346 20.03 1.17 -23.73
N GLU A 347 21.05 1.60 -23.01
CA GLU A 347 22.25 0.80 -22.80
C GLU A 347 22.00 -0.44 -21.92
N GLY A 348 20.85 -0.52 -21.24
CA GLY A 348 20.52 -1.61 -20.31
C GLY A 348 21.34 -1.62 -19.02
N VAL A 349 22.00 -0.50 -18.69
CA VAL A 349 22.80 -0.33 -17.49
C VAL A 349 22.01 0.19 -16.29
N LEU A 350 20.72 0.52 -16.52
CA LEU A 350 19.74 0.94 -15.51
C LEU A 350 18.47 0.13 -15.68
N ALA A 351 17.94 -0.38 -14.59
CA ALA A 351 16.57 -0.85 -14.50
C ALA A 351 15.75 0.13 -13.64
N ASN A 352 14.60 0.54 -14.15
CA ASN A 352 13.72 1.49 -13.47
C ASN A 352 12.31 0.93 -13.44
N TYR A 353 11.68 1.01 -12.29
CA TYR A 353 10.26 0.75 -12.12
C TYR A 353 9.67 1.81 -11.18
N ILE A 354 9.05 2.83 -11.77
CA ILE A 354 8.51 3.99 -11.06
C ILE A 354 9.63 4.72 -10.28
N ASP A 355 9.61 4.65 -8.95
CA ASP A 355 10.57 5.30 -8.03
C ASP A 355 11.74 4.39 -7.59
N ASP A 356 11.70 3.10 -7.94
CA ASP A 356 12.76 2.14 -7.70
C ASP A 356 13.78 2.13 -8.87
N PHE A 357 15.02 2.54 -8.60
CA PHE A 357 16.14 2.48 -9.53
C PHE A 357 17.12 1.41 -9.12
N VAL A 358 17.49 0.55 -10.06
CA VAL A 358 18.52 -0.48 -9.85
C VAL A 358 19.56 -0.39 -10.94
N ILE A 359 20.80 -0.28 -10.51
CA ILE A 359 21.99 -0.27 -11.37
C ILE A 359 22.64 -1.63 -11.23
N PRO A 360 22.54 -2.52 -12.25
CA PRO A 360 23.19 -3.83 -12.25
C PRO A 360 24.58 -3.76 -12.85
N ALA A 361 25.51 -4.59 -12.34
CA ALA A 361 26.82 -4.77 -12.94
C ALA A 361 27.37 -6.20 -12.71
N ARG A 362 28.36 -6.60 -13.51
CA ARG A 362 29.05 -7.90 -13.36
C ARG A 362 30.27 -7.80 -12.47
N ILE A 363 30.94 -6.66 -12.47
CA ILE A 363 32.13 -6.35 -11.66
C ILE A 363 31.91 -5.01 -10.94
N MET A 364 32.67 -4.77 -9.89
CA MET A 364 32.53 -3.56 -9.05
C MET A 364 32.85 -2.27 -9.81
N GLU A 365 33.87 -2.30 -10.63
CA GLU A 365 34.32 -1.15 -11.42
C GLU A 365 33.21 -0.65 -12.37
N GLU A 366 32.46 -1.57 -13.00
CA GLU A 366 31.30 -1.23 -13.81
C GLU A 366 30.19 -0.61 -12.94
N LEU A 367 29.97 -1.15 -11.73
CA LEU A 367 28.93 -0.64 -10.82
C LEU A 367 29.21 0.80 -10.42
N GLU A 368 30.46 1.09 -10.07
CA GLU A 368 30.91 2.43 -9.71
C GLU A 368 30.74 3.42 -10.87
N GLU A 369 31.25 3.08 -12.07
CA GLU A 369 31.15 3.92 -13.25
C GLU A 369 29.68 4.24 -13.60
N ARG A 370 28.82 3.21 -13.67
CA ARG A 370 27.39 3.35 -14.00
C ARG A 370 26.67 4.18 -12.96
N THR A 371 27.01 3.99 -11.67
CA THR A 371 26.39 4.78 -10.58
C THR A 371 26.82 6.24 -10.63
N ILE A 372 28.08 6.53 -10.93
CA ILE A 372 28.57 7.90 -11.11
C ILE A 372 27.84 8.57 -12.28
N ARG A 373 27.68 7.88 -13.41
CA ARG A 373 26.92 8.39 -14.57
C ARG A 373 25.46 8.71 -14.17
N PHE A 374 24.80 7.78 -13.49
CA PHE A 374 23.44 7.97 -12.99
C PHE A 374 23.32 9.18 -12.05
N LEU A 375 24.23 9.32 -11.08
CA LEU A 375 24.22 10.42 -10.12
C LEU A 375 24.54 11.78 -10.77
N LYS A 376 25.38 11.83 -11.81
CA LYS A 376 25.61 13.04 -12.61
C LYS A 376 24.34 13.50 -13.30
N ILE A 377 23.56 12.58 -13.91
CA ILE A 377 22.28 12.89 -14.54
C ILE A 377 21.28 13.34 -13.47
N ALA A 378 21.16 12.61 -12.37
CA ALA A 378 20.28 12.94 -11.25
C ALA A 378 20.57 14.35 -10.69
N ARG A 379 21.84 14.73 -10.55
CA ARG A 379 22.28 16.07 -10.15
C ARG A 379 21.83 17.15 -11.12
N LYS A 380 21.97 16.91 -12.43
CA LYS A 380 21.53 17.86 -13.47
C LYS A 380 20.04 18.13 -13.41
N HIS A 381 19.24 17.15 -13.01
CA HIS A 381 17.79 17.25 -12.91
C HIS A 381 17.28 17.51 -11.47
N ASN A 382 18.18 17.83 -10.52
CA ASN A 382 17.87 18.11 -9.12
C ASN A 382 17.11 16.96 -8.40
N LEU A 383 17.33 15.71 -8.80
CA LEU A 383 16.74 14.55 -8.14
C LEU A 383 17.52 14.22 -6.86
N CYS A 384 16.81 13.91 -5.79
CA CYS A 384 17.43 13.54 -4.50
C CYS A 384 16.91 12.19 -4.02
N PHE A 385 17.75 11.48 -3.23
CA PHE A 385 17.50 10.09 -2.83
C PHE A 385 17.40 9.96 -1.31
N LYS A 386 16.53 9.06 -0.87
CA LYS A 386 16.35 8.76 0.56
C LYS A 386 17.43 7.80 1.01
N ARG A 387 18.48 8.29 1.69
CA ARG A 387 19.65 7.50 2.12
C ARG A 387 19.24 6.18 2.81
N SER A 388 18.29 6.23 3.74
CA SER A 388 17.83 5.05 4.49
C SER A 388 17.20 3.94 3.63
N LYS A 389 16.80 4.24 2.40
CA LYS A 389 16.22 3.28 1.46
C LYS A 389 17.17 2.92 0.31
N CYS A 390 18.33 3.56 0.23
CA CYS A 390 19.34 3.22 -0.76
C CYS A 390 20.25 2.09 -0.27
N ASN A 391 20.56 1.15 -1.14
CA ASN A 391 21.47 0.06 -0.87
C ASN A 391 22.59 0.08 -1.93
N PHE A 392 23.84 -0.03 -1.49
CA PHE A 392 25.02 0.05 -2.35
C PHE A 392 25.86 -1.20 -2.23
N ASN A 393 26.54 -1.57 -3.33
CA ASN A 393 27.50 -2.68 -3.41
C ASN A 393 26.91 -4.03 -2.95
N MET A 394 25.65 -4.26 -3.28
CA MET A 394 24.90 -5.45 -2.84
C MET A 394 25.06 -6.59 -3.86
N GLU A 395 25.17 -7.83 -3.38
CA GLU A 395 25.09 -9.03 -4.23
C GLU A 395 23.66 -9.54 -4.43
N GLU A 396 22.76 -9.15 -3.55
CA GLU A 396 21.32 -9.47 -3.61
C GLU A 396 20.52 -8.22 -3.23
N ILE A 397 19.43 -7.94 -3.96
CA ILE A 397 18.56 -6.79 -3.68
C ILE A 397 17.08 -7.17 -3.66
N PRO A 398 16.30 -6.59 -2.74
CA PRO A 398 14.86 -6.67 -2.79
C PRO A 398 14.32 -5.68 -3.84
N ILE A 399 13.54 -6.19 -4.80
CA ILE A 399 12.86 -5.39 -5.81
C ILE A 399 11.51 -6.03 -6.19
N LEU A 400 10.45 -5.22 -6.24
CA LEU A 400 9.10 -5.63 -6.67
C LEU A 400 8.57 -6.89 -5.94
N GLY A 401 9.05 -7.12 -4.71
CA GLY A 401 8.64 -8.24 -3.85
C GLY A 401 9.35 -9.55 -4.13
N VAL A 402 10.48 -9.48 -4.82
CA VAL A 402 11.43 -10.59 -4.96
C VAL A 402 12.83 -10.13 -4.59
N ILE A 403 13.69 -11.07 -4.21
CA ILE A 403 15.11 -10.86 -4.01
C ILE A 403 15.83 -11.37 -5.26
N VAL A 404 16.57 -10.49 -5.94
CA VAL A 404 17.35 -10.82 -7.13
C VAL A 404 18.83 -10.77 -6.78
N GLY A 405 19.59 -11.78 -7.13
CA GLY A 405 21.03 -11.85 -6.94
C GLY A 405 21.58 -13.25 -7.02
N ARG A 406 22.89 -13.39 -7.14
CA ARG A 406 23.63 -14.67 -7.25
C ARG A 406 23.06 -15.60 -8.34
N GLY A 407 22.57 -15.02 -9.44
CA GLY A 407 21.94 -15.77 -10.54
C GLY A 407 20.57 -16.37 -10.21
N GLN A 408 19.96 -16.00 -9.09
CA GLN A 408 18.68 -16.52 -8.61
C GLN A 408 17.66 -15.41 -8.39
N VAL A 409 16.38 -15.80 -8.43
CA VAL A 409 15.26 -14.96 -8.02
C VAL A 409 14.51 -15.70 -6.92
N LYS A 410 14.41 -15.09 -5.74
CA LYS A 410 13.73 -15.64 -4.57
C LYS A 410 12.56 -14.74 -4.20
N ILE A 411 11.48 -15.29 -3.70
CA ILE A 411 10.38 -14.49 -3.13
C ILE A 411 10.86 -13.92 -1.79
N GLU A 412 10.56 -12.66 -1.51
CA GLU A 412 10.85 -12.04 -0.21
C GLU A 412 10.23 -12.84 0.94
N GLN A 413 11.01 -13.11 1.98
CA GLN A 413 10.56 -13.94 3.11
C GLN A 413 9.33 -13.36 3.82
N GLU A 414 9.19 -12.03 3.86
CA GLU A 414 8.00 -11.38 4.41
C GLU A 414 6.73 -11.75 3.64
N LYS A 415 6.81 -11.84 2.30
CA LYS A 415 5.69 -12.31 1.48
C LYS A 415 5.43 -13.81 1.68
N ILE A 416 6.49 -14.61 1.85
CA ILE A 416 6.35 -16.04 2.16
C ILE A 416 5.72 -16.21 3.55
N LYS A 417 6.11 -15.41 4.53
CA LYS A 417 5.48 -15.38 5.85
C LYS A 417 4.02 -14.98 5.76
N ALA A 418 3.70 -13.92 5.04
CA ALA A 418 2.32 -13.47 4.82
C ALA A 418 1.43 -14.49 4.08
N VAL A 419 2.04 -15.43 3.35
CA VAL A 419 1.32 -16.54 2.67
C VAL A 419 1.29 -17.80 3.55
N LYS A 420 2.26 -17.98 4.47
CA LYS A 420 2.32 -19.11 5.40
C LYS A 420 1.58 -18.85 6.71
N GLU A 421 1.39 -17.60 7.10
CA GLU A 421 0.60 -17.11 8.23
C GLU A 421 -0.84 -16.78 7.81
#